data_8167e119cc68e165710fa66a3a14ab32
#
_entry.id   8167e119cc68e165710fa66a3a14ab32
#
_cell.length_a   1.000
_cell.length_b   1.000
_cell.length_c   1.000
_cell.angle_alpha   90.00
_cell.angle_beta   90.00
_cell.angle_gamma   90.00
#
_symmetry.space_group_name_H-M   'P 1'
#
loop_
_entity.id
_entity.type
_entity.pdbx_description
1 polymer ?
#
loop_
_entity_poly.entity_id
_entity_poly.type
_entity_poly.pdbx_seq_one_letter_code
_entity_poly.pdbx_strand_id
1 'polypeptide(L)'
;MLATLPPWVSICPRRAGNAEAAQRVSPTRTAAMSMTVAALDEFYGAAQAQPNIALVKYWGKRDVALNLPVVGSLSITLDSLWTRTEVRFAPGSTQDRISLNGRSDEAAVRRVVNCLDLLRQRAGVDWGAAVESHNNFPTAAGLASSASGFAALVCAGARALHLDLSETDLSRLARRCSGSAARSIFGGYVEWARGELADGGDSVAHPLLPPNAWPLRVAVAITSTAAKEVGSSEGMRRTAQSSPFQASWIATQDADLGMARNAILTRDFEALALVSEHSCLKMHALALAAEPGLLYWNGATVECMHRVRALRREGMPVFFTVDAGPQLKAVCTAQAVGQVKAALREVPGVLDVLDSGLGAGVRSISFEELSA
;
A
#
# COMPACT_ATOMS: atom_id res chain seq x y z
N MET A 1 -45.32 15.06 -12.31
CA MET A 1 -44.93 14.21 -13.44
C MET A 1 -44.37 12.92 -12.90
N LEU A 2 -45.01 11.80 -13.25
CA LEU A 2 -44.86 10.47 -12.66
C LEU A 2 -43.52 9.84 -12.98
N ALA A 3 -42.84 9.31 -11.94
CA ALA A 3 -41.67 8.46 -12.07
C ALA A 3 -42.14 7.01 -12.34
N THR A 4 -41.62 6.42 -13.41
CA THR A 4 -41.91 5.04 -13.83
C THR A 4 -40.99 4.07 -13.11
N LEU A 5 -41.59 3.05 -12.46
CA LEU A 5 -40.92 1.87 -11.89
C LEU A 5 -40.69 0.81 -12.99
N PRO A 6 -39.64 -0.02 -12.88
CA PRO A 6 -39.40 -1.10 -13.84
C PRO A 6 -40.25 -2.37 -13.55
N PRO A 7 -40.50 -3.21 -14.55
CA PRO A 7 -41.53 -4.24 -14.53
C PRO A 7 -40.97 -5.63 -14.18
N TRP A 8 -41.06 -6.06 -12.94
CA TRP A 8 -40.95 -7.50 -12.56
C TRP A 8 -41.73 -7.76 -11.28
N VAL A 9 -43.06 -7.71 -11.34
CA VAL A 9 -43.94 -8.33 -10.33
C VAL A 9 -44.96 -9.18 -11.06
N SER A 10 -44.78 -10.50 -11.01
CA SER A 10 -45.73 -11.47 -11.49
C SER A 10 -46.61 -11.90 -10.32
N ILE A 11 -47.88 -11.54 -10.38
CA ILE A 11 -48.93 -11.94 -9.43
C ILE A 11 -49.51 -13.29 -9.89
N CYS A 12 -49.44 -14.31 -9.05
CA CYS A 12 -50.16 -15.56 -9.25
C CYS A 12 -51.25 -15.74 -8.17
N PRO A 13 -52.48 -16.22 -8.51
CA PRO A 13 -53.65 -16.08 -7.68
C PRO A 13 -53.79 -17.18 -6.62
N ARG A 14 -54.47 -16.81 -5.53
CA ARG A 14 -54.87 -17.68 -4.42
C ARG A 14 -55.82 -18.81 -4.90
N ARG A 15 -55.56 -20.05 -4.51
CA ARG A 15 -56.56 -21.09 -4.30
C ARG A 15 -56.53 -21.51 -2.83
N ALA A 16 -57.73 -21.55 -2.27
CA ALA A 16 -58.06 -22.02 -0.95
C ALA A 16 -58.16 -23.56 -0.91
N GLY A 17 -57.81 -24.16 0.22
CA GLY A 17 -58.33 -25.48 0.56
C GLY A 17 -57.37 -26.36 1.37
N ASN A 18 -57.77 -26.59 2.63
CA ASN A 18 -57.61 -27.75 3.52
C ASN A 18 -56.32 -28.00 4.30
N ALA A 19 -56.45 -27.77 5.57
CA ALA A 19 -56.34 -28.59 6.79
C ALA A 19 -55.14 -29.57 6.96
N GLU A 20 -54.47 -29.35 8.12
CA GLU A 20 -53.86 -30.35 8.98
C GLU A 20 -52.78 -31.29 8.40
N ALA A 21 -51.54 -30.90 8.63
CA ALA A 21 -50.45 -31.80 9.10
C ALA A 21 -49.38 -31.00 9.84
N ALA A 22 -49.41 -31.07 11.15
CA ALA A 22 -48.33 -30.58 11.99
C ALA A 22 -47.04 -31.43 11.72
N GLN A 23 -46.18 -30.96 10.82
CA GLN A 23 -44.85 -31.53 10.68
C GLN A 23 -43.94 -30.93 11.75
N ARG A 24 -43.48 -31.81 12.64
CA ARG A 24 -42.43 -31.54 13.61
C ARG A 24 -41.18 -31.02 12.84
N VAL A 25 -40.88 -29.75 13.02
CA VAL A 25 -39.61 -29.15 12.55
C VAL A 25 -38.50 -29.82 13.33
N SER A 26 -37.72 -30.62 12.63
CA SER A 26 -36.52 -31.28 13.19
C SER A 26 -35.49 -30.23 13.66
N PRO A 27 -34.95 -30.29 14.90
CA PRO A 27 -34.02 -29.31 15.42
C PRO A 27 -32.65 -29.33 14.77
N THR A 28 -32.41 -30.24 13.83
CA THR A 28 -31.11 -30.46 13.18
C THR A 28 -30.73 -29.41 12.15
N ARG A 29 -31.67 -28.65 11.55
CA ARG A 29 -31.33 -27.68 10.49
C ARG A 29 -30.86 -26.31 11.04
N THR A 30 -31.36 -25.92 12.21
CA THR A 30 -30.99 -24.66 12.85
C THR A 30 -29.65 -24.79 13.56
N ALA A 31 -29.31 -25.95 14.13
CA ALA A 31 -28.04 -26.23 14.75
C ALA A 31 -26.90 -26.31 13.72
N ALA A 32 -27.15 -26.90 12.52
CA ALA A 32 -26.16 -26.97 11.46
C ALA A 32 -25.85 -25.59 10.83
N MET A 33 -26.85 -24.70 10.71
CA MET A 33 -26.62 -23.31 10.26
C MET A 33 -25.88 -22.47 11.31
N SER A 34 -26.16 -22.68 12.60
CA SER A 34 -25.47 -21.98 13.69
C SER A 34 -24.02 -22.44 13.82
N MET A 35 -23.72 -23.72 13.62
CA MET A 35 -22.33 -24.23 13.60
C MET A 35 -21.54 -23.68 12.41
N THR A 36 -22.17 -23.47 11.24
CA THR A 36 -21.48 -22.95 10.05
C THR A 36 -21.11 -21.48 10.21
N VAL A 37 -21.90 -20.68 10.89
CA VAL A 37 -21.60 -19.25 11.14
C VAL A 37 -20.51 -19.11 12.21
N ALA A 38 -20.56 -19.88 13.28
CA ALA A 38 -19.51 -19.87 14.33
C ALA A 38 -18.15 -20.38 13.81
N ALA A 39 -18.15 -21.37 12.92
CA ALA A 39 -16.92 -21.87 12.27
C ALA A 39 -16.33 -20.88 11.26
N LEU A 40 -17.14 -20.00 10.67
CA LEU A 40 -16.66 -18.94 9.76
C LEU A 40 -16.02 -17.76 10.50
N ASP A 41 -16.35 -17.53 11.77
CA ASP A 41 -15.73 -16.51 12.61
C ASP A 41 -14.41 -17.01 13.25
N GLU A 42 -14.18 -18.32 13.29
CA GLU A 42 -12.95 -18.90 13.82
C GLU A 42 -11.72 -18.55 12.97
N PHE A 43 -11.87 -18.47 11.62
CA PHE A 43 -10.78 -18.18 10.68
C PHE A 43 -10.91 -16.77 10.08
N TYR A 44 -11.09 -15.78 10.96
CA TYR A 44 -11.24 -14.38 10.63
C TYR A 44 -10.06 -13.53 11.12
N GLY A 45 -9.63 -12.58 10.30
CA GLY A 45 -8.68 -11.56 10.70
C GLY A 45 -8.90 -10.27 9.95
N ALA A 46 -8.69 -9.16 10.64
CA ALA A 46 -8.74 -7.83 10.05
C ALA A 46 -7.52 -7.00 10.48
N ALA A 47 -7.03 -6.17 9.58
CA ALA A 47 -5.89 -5.30 9.82
C ALA A 47 -6.01 -3.98 9.07
N GLN A 48 -5.38 -2.95 9.64
CA GLN A 48 -5.18 -1.65 9.03
C GLN A 48 -3.69 -1.42 8.83
N ALA A 49 -3.29 -0.96 7.64
CA ALA A 49 -1.93 -0.53 7.35
C ALA A 49 -1.92 0.82 6.64
N GLN A 50 -0.85 1.57 6.84
CA GLN A 50 -0.63 2.86 6.21
C GLN A 50 0.33 2.73 5.02
N PRO A 51 0.15 3.55 3.95
CA PRO A 51 1.13 3.63 2.88
C PRO A 51 2.42 4.27 3.36
N ASN A 52 3.52 3.90 2.73
CA ASN A 52 4.82 4.52 2.96
C ASN A 52 5.30 5.29 1.73
N ILE A 53 6.08 6.34 1.97
CA ILE A 53 6.70 7.18 0.96
C ILE A 53 8.20 7.01 1.01
N ALA A 54 8.80 6.54 -0.08
CA ALA A 54 10.24 6.34 -0.15
C ALA A 54 10.98 7.70 -0.22
N LEU A 55 11.93 7.89 0.68
CA LEU A 55 12.90 9.00 0.70
C LEU A 55 14.16 8.59 -0.06
N VAL A 56 14.69 7.38 0.19
CA VAL A 56 15.66 6.72 -0.69
C VAL A 56 14.91 5.66 -1.47
N LYS A 57 14.91 5.79 -2.79
CA LYS A 57 13.99 5.08 -3.69
C LYS A 57 14.31 3.60 -3.83
N TYR A 58 13.26 2.78 -3.85
CA TYR A 58 13.27 1.40 -4.31
C TYR A 58 12.97 1.35 -5.80
N TRP A 59 13.94 0.89 -6.61
CA TRP A 59 13.73 0.69 -8.04
C TRP A 59 14.64 -0.40 -8.59
N GLY A 60 14.04 -1.43 -9.19
CA GLY A 60 14.72 -2.59 -9.72
C GLY A 60 14.67 -3.82 -8.82
N LYS A 61 14.64 -4.99 -9.44
CA LYS A 61 14.60 -6.30 -8.77
C LYS A 61 15.77 -7.15 -9.24
N ARG A 62 16.48 -7.81 -8.30
CA ARG A 62 17.46 -8.85 -8.59
C ARG A 62 16.83 -10.23 -8.74
N ASP A 63 15.64 -10.43 -8.11
CA ASP A 63 14.78 -11.60 -8.30
C ASP A 63 13.31 -11.14 -8.35
N VAL A 64 12.63 -11.52 -9.44
CA VAL A 64 11.23 -11.12 -9.69
C VAL A 64 10.26 -11.99 -8.92
N ALA A 65 10.52 -13.30 -8.79
CA ALA A 65 9.64 -14.26 -8.14
C ALA A 65 9.58 -14.02 -6.62
N LEU A 66 10.71 -13.68 -6.03
CA LEU A 66 10.83 -13.37 -4.60
C LEU A 66 10.70 -11.87 -4.30
N ASN A 67 10.50 -11.02 -5.31
CA ASN A 67 10.50 -9.56 -5.16
C ASN A 67 11.74 -9.00 -4.46
N LEU A 68 12.92 -9.62 -4.67
CA LEU A 68 14.16 -9.16 -4.07
C LEU A 68 14.65 -7.89 -4.76
N PRO A 69 14.95 -6.83 -4.01
CA PRO A 69 15.41 -5.56 -4.59
C PRO A 69 16.87 -5.63 -5.04
N VAL A 70 17.24 -4.86 -6.07
CA VAL A 70 18.65 -4.70 -6.44
C VAL A 70 19.36 -3.72 -5.51
N VAL A 71 18.62 -2.86 -4.81
CA VAL A 71 19.12 -1.80 -3.93
C VAL A 71 18.27 -1.70 -2.68
N GLY A 72 18.86 -1.30 -1.55
CA GLY A 72 18.13 -0.95 -0.34
C GLY A 72 17.30 0.32 -0.53
N SER A 73 16.40 0.61 0.41
CA SER A 73 15.55 1.80 0.34
C SER A 73 15.11 2.24 1.74
N LEU A 74 14.69 3.50 1.84
CA LEU A 74 14.25 4.08 3.10
C LEU A 74 12.96 4.86 2.88
N SER A 75 12.01 4.79 3.82
CA SER A 75 10.71 5.44 3.71
C SER A 75 10.22 6.00 5.04
N ILE A 76 9.21 6.85 4.97
CA ILE A 76 8.35 7.25 6.08
C ILE A 76 6.96 6.67 5.87
N THR A 77 6.32 6.21 6.95
CA THR A 77 4.94 5.70 6.95
C THR A 77 3.99 6.84 7.27
N LEU A 78 2.91 7.00 6.51
CA LEU A 78 1.93 8.07 6.70
C LEU A 78 0.88 7.69 7.75
N ASP A 79 0.26 8.67 8.43
CA ASP A 79 -0.79 8.42 9.45
C ASP A 79 -2.22 8.60 8.93
N SER A 80 -2.45 9.58 8.05
CA SER A 80 -3.81 9.98 7.62
C SER A 80 -4.38 9.10 6.50
N LEU A 81 -3.52 8.38 5.77
CA LEU A 81 -3.91 7.45 4.71
C LEU A 81 -3.83 6.01 5.22
N TRP A 82 -4.84 5.21 4.92
CA TRP A 82 -4.87 3.82 5.36
C TRP A 82 -5.58 2.89 4.36
N THR A 83 -5.23 1.62 4.45
CA THR A 83 -5.96 0.49 3.88
C THR A 83 -6.42 -0.41 5.01
N ARG A 84 -7.71 -0.73 5.06
CA ARG A 84 -8.31 -1.74 5.93
C ARG A 84 -8.62 -2.98 5.11
N THR A 85 -8.24 -4.13 5.60
CA THR A 85 -8.47 -5.42 4.93
C THR A 85 -8.97 -6.43 5.92
N GLU A 86 -10.04 -7.13 5.57
CA GLU A 86 -10.49 -8.33 6.27
C GLU A 86 -10.28 -9.57 5.39
N VAL A 87 -10.02 -10.68 6.05
CA VAL A 87 -9.82 -12.00 5.44
C VAL A 87 -10.58 -13.03 6.25
N ARG A 88 -11.35 -13.86 5.57
CA ARG A 88 -12.02 -15.04 6.14
C ARG A 88 -11.67 -16.26 5.33
N PHE A 89 -11.03 -17.24 5.95
CA PHE A 89 -10.81 -18.54 5.32
C PHE A 89 -11.99 -19.47 5.59
N ALA A 90 -12.35 -20.26 4.60
CA ALA A 90 -13.51 -21.17 4.65
C ALA A 90 -13.03 -22.63 4.50
N PRO A 91 -12.87 -23.41 5.60
CA PRO A 91 -12.58 -24.81 5.52
C PRO A 91 -13.59 -25.55 4.62
N GLY A 92 -13.07 -26.41 3.72
CA GLY A 92 -13.89 -27.17 2.77
C GLY A 92 -14.33 -26.41 1.51
N SER A 93 -13.97 -25.13 1.37
CA SER A 93 -14.10 -24.35 0.12
C SER A 93 -12.72 -24.14 -0.50
N THR A 94 -12.64 -24.13 -1.83
CA THR A 94 -11.41 -23.78 -2.58
C THR A 94 -11.59 -22.49 -3.39
N GLN A 95 -12.75 -21.83 -3.28
CA GLN A 95 -13.05 -20.62 -4.06
C GLN A 95 -12.69 -19.36 -3.30
N ASP A 96 -11.93 -18.49 -3.97
CA ASP A 96 -11.63 -17.14 -3.48
C ASP A 96 -12.70 -16.13 -3.96
N ARG A 97 -13.07 -15.20 -3.06
CA ARG A 97 -13.90 -14.04 -3.35
C ARG A 97 -13.15 -12.79 -2.92
N ILE A 98 -12.85 -11.90 -3.85
CA ILE A 98 -12.00 -10.74 -3.59
C ILE A 98 -12.71 -9.48 -4.07
N SER A 99 -12.85 -8.52 -3.15
CA SER A 99 -13.38 -7.18 -3.38
C SER A 99 -12.35 -6.13 -2.94
N LEU A 100 -11.95 -5.24 -3.86
CA LEU A 100 -11.02 -4.15 -3.59
C LEU A 100 -11.71 -2.82 -3.89
N ASN A 101 -12.08 -2.07 -2.85
CA ASN A 101 -12.89 -0.86 -2.95
C ASN A 101 -14.20 -1.08 -3.76
N GLY A 102 -14.87 -2.21 -3.52
CA GLY A 102 -16.10 -2.59 -4.23
C GLY A 102 -15.91 -3.02 -5.69
N ARG A 103 -14.68 -3.29 -6.14
CA ARG A 103 -14.33 -3.69 -7.51
C ARG A 103 -13.52 -4.97 -7.53
N SER A 104 -13.53 -5.65 -8.69
CA SER A 104 -12.70 -6.84 -8.96
C SER A 104 -11.93 -6.62 -10.26
N ASP A 105 -10.72 -6.09 -10.15
CA ASP A 105 -9.76 -6.02 -11.26
C ASP A 105 -8.95 -7.32 -11.31
N GLU A 106 -8.93 -8.00 -12.46
CA GLU A 106 -8.30 -9.32 -12.58
C GLU A 106 -6.80 -9.32 -12.21
N ALA A 107 -6.06 -8.28 -12.56
CA ALA A 107 -4.63 -8.23 -12.28
C ALA A 107 -4.39 -8.03 -10.78
N ALA A 108 -5.21 -7.21 -10.12
CA ALA A 108 -5.19 -7.02 -8.68
C ALA A 108 -5.62 -8.29 -7.95
N VAL A 109 -6.70 -8.95 -8.41
CA VAL A 109 -7.20 -10.22 -7.86
C VAL A 109 -6.10 -11.29 -7.91
N ARG A 110 -5.45 -11.52 -9.05
CA ARG A 110 -4.34 -12.49 -9.17
C ARG A 110 -3.23 -12.24 -8.16
N ARG A 111 -2.89 -10.98 -7.90
CA ARG A 111 -1.86 -10.63 -6.90
C ARG A 111 -2.32 -10.93 -5.47
N VAL A 112 -3.60 -10.74 -5.17
CA VAL A 112 -4.18 -11.10 -3.86
C VAL A 112 -4.18 -12.61 -3.68
N VAL A 113 -4.63 -13.38 -4.69
CA VAL A 113 -4.58 -14.86 -4.66
C VAL A 113 -3.17 -15.37 -4.41
N ASN A 114 -2.17 -14.87 -5.14
CA ASN A 114 -0.77 -15.25 -4.92
C ASN A 114 -0.30 -14.95 -3.49
N CYS A 115 -0.81 -13.88 -2.87
CA CYS A 115 -0.51 -13.57 -1.47
C CYS A 115 -1.19 -14.55 -0.51
N LEU A 116 -2.46 -14.89 -0.75
CA LEU A 116 -3.18 -15.90 0.03
C LEU A 116 -2.52 -17.27 -0.06
N ASP A 117 -2.00 -17.64 -1.23
CA ASP A 117 -1.31 -18.92 -1.43
C ASP A 117 -0.01 -19.03 -0.61
N LEU A 118 0.71 -17.91 -0.42
CA LEU A 118 1.86 -17.89 0.49
C LEU A 118 1.45 -18.13 1.95
N LEU A 119 0.31 -17.59 2.36
CA LEU A 119 -0.23 -17.78 3.72
C LEU A 119 -0.76 -19.21 3.90
N ARG A 120 -1.51 -19.74 2.91
CA ARG A 120 -2.00 -21.13 2.88
C ARG A 120 -0.85 -22.12 2.99
N GLN A 121 0.19 -21.92 2.18
CA GLN A 121 1.41 -22.76 2.20
C GLN A 121 2.07 -22.76 3.58
N ARG A 122 2.10 -21.59 4.25
CA ARG A 122 2.66 -21.47 5.61
C ARG A 122 1.82 -22.17 6.67
N ALA A 123 0.48 -22.15 6.52
CA ALA A 123 -0.47 -22.77 7.42
C ALA A 123 -0.71 -24.27 7.11
N GLY A 124 -0.27 -24.76 5.96
CA GLY A 124 -0.53 -26.14 5.53
C GLY A 124 -2.00 -26.41 5.16
N VAL A 125 -2.72 -25.41 4.62
CA VAL A 125 -4.13 -25.50 4.23
C VAL A 125 -4.32 -25.10 2.77
N ASP A 126 -5.44 -25.52 2.17
CA ASP A 126 -5.87 -25.19 0.80
C ASP A 126 -7.23 -24.46 0.73
N TRP A 127 -7.66 -23.89 1.84
CA TRP A 127 -8.99 -23.29 1.98
C TRP A 127 -9.16 -22.04 1.13
N GLY A 128 -10.36 -21.88 0.53
CA GLY A 128 -10.77 -20.64 -0.11
C GLY A 128 -10.90 -19.49 0.89
N ALA A 129 -10.79 -18.26 0.40
CA ALA A 129 -10.86 -17.07 1.23
C ALA A 129 -11.82 -16.03 0.67
N ALA A 130 -12.53 -15.32 1.54
CA ALA A 130 -13.18 -14.05 1.24
C ALA A 130 -12.28 -12.90 1.74
N VAL A 131 -11.97 -11.97 0.83
CA VAL A 131 -11.16 -10.78 1.11
C VAL A 131 -11.95 -9.53 0.74
N GLU A 132 -12.06 -8.62 1.68
CA GLU A 132 -12.58 -7.29 1.44
C GLU A 132 -11.53 -6.24 1.89
N SER A 133 -11.22 -5.28 1.00
CA SER A 133 -10.18 -4.29 1.24
C SER A 133 -10.63 -2.90 0.79
N HIS A 134 -10.47 -1.92 1.68
CA HIS A 134 -10.88 -0.53 1.48
C HIS A 134 -9.73 0.44 1.77
N ASN A 135 -9.60 1.45 0.90
CA ASN A 135 -8.71 2.58 1.09
C ASN A 135 -9.52 3.84 1.41
N ASN A 136 -9.03 4.71 2.29
CA ASN A 136 -9.58 6.06 2.47
C ASN A 136 -9.00 7.08 1.46
N PHE A 137 -8.27 6.63 0.45
CA PHE A 137 -7.64 7.46 -0.58
C PHE A 137 -7.76 6.82 -1.96
N PRO A 138 -7.64 7.62 -3.07
CA PRO A 138 -7.78 7.11 -4.42
C PRO A 138 -6.75 6.02 -4.76
N THR A 139 -7.22 4.88 -5.26
CA THR A 139 -6.39 3.76 -5.70
C THR A 139 -5.73 4.12 -7.04
N ALA A 140 -4.52 3.60 -7.29
CA ALA A 140 -3.75 3.77 -8.52
C ALA A 140 -3.27 5.20 -8.84
N ALA A 141 -3.58 6.19 -8.01
CA ALA A 141 -3.16 7.59 -8.18
C ALA A 141 -1.69 7.88 -7.73
N GLY A 142 -0.84 6.87 -7.58
CA GLY A 142 0.55 7.06 -7.15
C GLY A 142 0.73 7.30 -5.64
N LEU A 143 -0.27 6.93 -4.82
CA LEU A 143 -0.27 7.06 -3.36
C LEU A 143 0.14 5.77 -2.62
N ALA A 144 0.90 4.89 -3.29
CA ALA A 144 1.44 3.66 -2.72
C ALA A 144 0.38 2.68 -2.13
N SER A 145 -0.85 2.65 -2.69
CA SER A 145 -1.93 1.76 -2.24
C SER A 145 -1.54 0.28 -2.18
N SER A 146 -0.64 -0.18 -3.04
CA SER A 146 -0.15 -1.57 -2.98
C SER A 146 0.73 -1.83 -1.75
N ALA A 147 1.38 -0.82 -1.18
CA ALA A 147 2.20 -0.99 0.02
C ALA A 147 1.33 -1.27 1.24
N SER A 148 0.36 -0.40 1.53
CA SER A 148 -0.60 -0.59 2.64
C SER A 148 -1.51 -1.79 2.41
N GLY A 149 -2.00 -1.99 1.15
CA GLY A 149 -2.91 -3.09 0.84
C GLY A 149 -2.32 -4.47 1.13
N PHE A 150 -1.09 -4.74 0.68
CA PHE A 150 -0.46 -6.03 0.93
C PHE A 150 0.08 -6.17 2.36
N ALA A 151 0.45 -5.10 3.03
CA ALA A 151 0.77 -5.14 4.46
C ALA A 151 -0.47 -5.51 5.29
N ALA A 152 -1.61 -4.88 5.04
CA ALA A 152 -2.88 -5.19 5.71
C ALA A 152 -3.34 -6.63 5.40
N LEU A 153 -3.26 -7.06 4.12
CA LEU A 153 -3.65 -8.40 3.69
C LEU A 153 -2.84 -9.50 4.38
N VAL A 154 -1.52 -9.34 4.44
CA VAL A 154 -0.64 -10.33 5.08
C VAL A 154 -0.92 -10.40 6.59
N CYS A 155 -1.10 -9.26 7.26
CA CYS A 155 -1.40 -9.23 8.69
C CYS A 155 -2.80 -9.84 8.98
N ALA A 156 -3.84 -9.45 8.23
CA ALA A 156 -5.18 -9.98 8.38
C ALA A 156 -5.24 -11.49 8.09
N GLY A 157 -4.61 -11.94 7.01
CA GLY A 157 -4.59 -13.35 6.63
C GLY A 157 -3.77 -14.22 7.59
N ALA A 158 -2.63 -13.73 8.09
CA ALA A 158 -1.87 -14.42 9.12
C ALA A 158 -2.68 -14.62 10.40
N ARG A 159 -3.41 -13.57 10.83
CA ARG A 159 -4.30 -13.65 11.99
C ARG A 159 -5.44 -14.65 11.75
N ALA A 160 -6.07 -14.61 10.57
CA ALA A 160 -7.17 -15.52 10.21
C ALA A 160 -6.74 -16.99 10.20
N LEU A 161 -5.48 -17.27 9.90
CA LEU A 161 -4.90 -18.62 9.92
C LEU A 161 -4.16 -18.95 11.22
N HIS A 162 -4.30 -18.12 12.27
CA HIS A 162 -3.64 -18.29 13.56
C HIS A 162 -2.12 -18.48 13.45
N LEU A 163 -1.49 -17.85 12.45
CA LEU A 163 -0.04 -17.91 12.28
C LEU A 163 0.63 -16.92 13.25
N ASP A 164 1.43 -17.46 14.15
CA ASP A 164 2.27 -16.65 15.06
C ASP A 164 3.54 -16.20 14.29
N LEU A 165 3.44 -15.05 13.66
CA LEU A 165 4.50 -14.49 12.83
C LEU A 165 5.08 -13.23 13.47
N SER A 166 6.40 -13.16 13.52
CA SER A 166 7.11 -11.93 13.90
C SER A 166 6.88 -10.82 12.84
N GLU A 167 7.07 -9.54 13.23
CA GLU A 167 7.04 -8.43 12.27
C GLU A 167 8.04 -8.63 11.12
N THR A 168 9.18 -9.25 11.40
CA THR A 168 10.18 -9.63 10.40
C THR A 168 9.63 -10.64 9.40
N ASP A 169 8.88 -11.65 9.84
CA ASP A 169 8.24 -12.64 8.96
C ASP A 169 7.12 -12.01 8.15
N LEU A 170 6.31 -11.14 8.77
CA LEU A 170 5.29 -10.36 8.08
C LEU A 170 5.93 -9.47 7.01
N SER A 171 7.06 -8.81 7.29
CA SER A 171 7.81 -8.01 6.32
C SER A 171 8.30 -8.84 5.12
N ARG A 172 8.83 -10.05 5.36
CA ARG A 172 9.24 -11.00 4.30
C ARG A 172 8.06 -11.42 3.41
N LEU A 173 6.92 -11.75 4.02
CA LEU A 173 5.72 -12.13 3.29
C LEU A 173 5.15 -10.94 2.50
N ALA A 174 5.02 -9.77 3.12
CA ALA A 174 4.55 -8.56 2.47
C ALA A 174 5.43 -8.16 1.27
N ARG A 175 6.77 -8.28 1.39
CA ARG A 175 7.72 -8.09 0.28
C ARG A 175 7.38 -8.99 -0.91
N ARG A 176 7.13 -10.28 -0.68
CA ARG A 176 6.83 -11.25 -1.76
C ARG A 176 5.57 -10.87 -2.52
N CYS A 177 4.59 -10.27 -1.86
CA CYS A 177 3.35 -9.79 -2.47
C CYS A 177 3.56 -8.45 -3.20
N SER A 178 4.29 -7.52 -2.57
CA SER A 178 4.66 -6.21 -3.12
C SER A 178 5.91 -5.69 -2.41
N GLY A 179 6.99 -5.42 -3.16
CA GLY A 179 8.28 -5.02 -2.56
C GLY A 179 8.15 -3.88 -1.54
N SER A 180 7.43 -2.79 -1.89
CA SER A 180 7.21 -1.66 -0.98
C SER A 180 6.39 -1.99 0.27
N ALA A 181 5.60 -3.08 0.25
CA ALA A 181 4.77 -3.47 1.40
C ALA A 181 5.60 -3.94 2.60
N ALA A 182 6.83 -4.41 2.37
CA ALA A 182 7.75 -4.76 3.44
C ALA A 182 7.91 -3.65 4.48
N ARG A 183 7.95 -2.38 4.02
CA ARG A 183 8.13 -1.21 4.89
C ARG A 183 6.84 -0.77 5.58
N SER A 184 5.66 -1.03 5.01
CA SER A 184 4.35 -0.69 5.61
C SER A 184 3.95 -1.59 6.78
N ILE A 185 4.72 -2.64 7.08
CA ILE A 185 4.59 -3.40 8.33
C ILE A 185 5.00 -2.53 9.52
N PHE A 186 5.99 -1.66 9.35
CA PHE A 186 6.53 -0.81 10.41
C PHE A 186 6.05 0.64 10.28
N GLY A 187 6.12 1.37 11.38
CA GLY A 187 5.81 2.80 11.45
C GLY A 187 7.05 3.70 11.49
N GLY A 188 6.83 5.00 11.34
CA GLY A 188 7.87 6.00 11.41
C GLY A 188 8.83 5.93 10.22
N TYR A 189 10.11 5.91 10.51
CA TYR A 189 11.20 5.83 9.53
C TYR A 189 11.64 4.38 9.39
N VAL A 190 11.56 3.84 8.17
CA VAL A 190 11.75 2.41 7.92
C VAL A 190 12.75 2.19 6.81
N GLU A 191 13.78 1.42 7.10
CA GLU A 191 14.75 0.95 6.10
C GLU A 191 14.40 -0.47 5.66
N TRP A 192 14.49 -0.73 4.37
CA TRP A 192 14.41 -2.06 3.79
C TRP A 192 15.77 -2.45 3.21
N ALA A 193 16.38 -3.44 3.84
CA ALA A 193 17.67 -3.98 3.41
C ALA A 193 17.54 -4.70 2.06
N ARG A 194 18.52 -4.49 1.18
CA ARG A 194 18.65 -5.24 -0.06
C ARG A 194 18.74 -6.75 0.20
N GLY A 195 19.53 -7.11 1.20
CA GLY A 195 19.89 -8.49 1.49
C GLY A 195 20.83 -9.10 0.45
N GLU A 196 21.56 -10.13 0.84
CA GLU A 196 22.54 -10.83 0.00
C GLU A 196 22.11 -12.28 -0.30
N LEU A 197 21.32 -12.89 0.59
CA LEU A 197 20.90 -14.28 0.45
C LEU A 197 19.99 -14.47 -0.78
N ALA A 198 20.18 -15.59 -1.48
CA ALA A 198 19.41 -15.92 -2.68
C ALA A 198 17.92 -16.18 -2.38
N ASP A 199 17.62 -16.75 -1.20
CA ASP A 199 16.25 -16.97 -0.72
C ASP A 199 15.58 -15.69 -0.18
N GLY A 200 16.37 -14.61 0.02
CA GLY A 200 15.94 -13.33 0.54
C GLY A 200 15.57 -13.36 2.03
N GLY A 201 16.09 -14.32 2.79
CA GLY A 201 15.86 -14.40 4.23
C GLY A 201 16.32 -13.16 5.00
N ASP A 202 17.33 -12.46 4.49
CA ASP A 202 17.90 -11.22 5.03
C ASP A 202 17.38 -9.93 4.38
N SER A 203 16.56 -10.02 3.33
CA SER A 203 15.93 -8.86 2.70
C SER A 203 14.64 -8.51 3.42
N VAL A 204 14.76 -7.80 4.53
CA VAL A 204 13.67 -7.41 5.43
C VAL A 204 13.68 -5.92 5.69
N ALA A 205 12.51 -5.36 6.03
CA ALA A 205 12.43 -4.00 6.53
C ALA A 205 12.59 -3.98 8.05
N HIS A 206 13.12 -2.88 8.57
CA HIS A 206 13.26 -2.64 10.02
C HIS A 206 13.06 -1.15 10.33
N PRO A 207 12.49 -0.81 11.49
CA PRO A 207 12.32 0.58 11.90
C PRO A 207 13.67 1.17 12.31
N LEU A 208 13.93 2.42 11.90
CA LEU A 208 15.08 3.21 12.33
C LEU A 208 14.74 4.17 13.46
N LEU A 209 13.57 4.82 13.37
CA LEU A 209 13.13 5.82 14.31
C LEU A 209 11.59 5.80 14.40
N PRO A 210 10.99 5.81 15.61
CA PRO A 210 9.54 5.87 15.73
C PRO A 210 8.99 7.23 15.29
N PRO A 211 7.70 7.30 14.91
CA PRO A 211 7.11 8.51 14.30
C PRO A 211 7.18 9.75 15.21
N ASN A 212 7.04 9.58 16.51
CA ASN A 212 7.06 10.66 17.50
C ASN A 212 8.44 11.19 17.85
N ALA A 213 9.51 10.46 17.52
CA ALA A 213 10.88 10.89 17.84
C ALA A 213 11.37 12.02 16.93
N TRP A 214 10.82 12.12 15.72
CA TRP A 214 11.04 13.24 14.78
C TRP A 214 9.79 13.45 13.93
N PRO A 215 8.81 14.25 14.41
CA PRO A 215 7.49 14.37 13.81
C PRO A 215 7.50 15.29 12.58
N LEU A 216 7.90 14.78 11.43
CA LEU A 216 7.75 15.47 10.15
C LEU A 216 6.30 15.42 9.65
N ARG A 217 5.96 16.33 8.73
CA ARG A 217 4.69 16.39 8.02
C ARG A 217 4.90 16.19 6.53
N VAL A 218 3.87 15.69 5.87
CA VAL A 218 3.88 15.45 4.43
C VAL A 218 2.64 16.10 3.81
N ALA A 219 2.85 17.12 2.98
CA ALA A 219 1.82 17.67 2.12
C ALA A 219 1.88 16.96 0.76
N VAL A 220 0.80 16.26 0.40
CA VAL A 220 0.72 15.51 -0.86
C VAL A 220 -0.10 16.32 -1.87
N ALA A 221 0.55 16.87 -2.88
CA ALA A 221 -0.12 17.55 -3.99
C ALA A 221 -0.69 16.50 -4.96
N ILE A 222 -2.01 16.47 -5.09
CA ILE A 222 -2.74 15.64 -6.05
C ILE A 222 -2.82 16.40 -7.36
N THR A 223 -2.11 15.92 -8.38
CA THR A 223 -2.03 16.57 -9.70
C THR A 223 -2.76 15.77 -10.79
N SER A 224 -3.27 14.58 -10.47
CA SER A 224 -4.06 13.74 -11.36
C SER A 224 -4.83 12.68 -10.57
N THR A 225 -6.04 12.35 -11.00
CA THR A 225 -6.82 11.20 -10.52
C THR A 225 -6.78 10.01 -11.48
N ALA A 226 -6.15 10.17 -12.64
CA ALA A 226 -6.04 9.12 -13.63
C ALA A 226 -5.11 7.99 -13.18
N ALA A 227 -5.42 6.77 -13.58
CA ALA A 227 -4.51 5.65 -13.42
C ALA A 227 -3.27 5.85 -14.30
N LYS A 228 -2.11 5.49 -13.77
CA LYS A 228 -0.85 5.57 -14.54
C LYS A 228 -0.81 4.51 -15.64
N GLU A 229 -0.29 4.88 -16.80
CA GLU A 229 -0.18 3.99 -17.95
C GLU A 229 0.76 2.81 -17.70
N VAL A 230 1.89 3.07 -17.05
CA VAL A 230 2.91 2.04 -16.76
C VAL A 230 3.05 1.84 -15.25
N GLY A 231 2.72 0.64 -14.80
CA GLY A 231 2.88 0.24 -13.40
C GLY A 231 4.35 0.15 -12.98
N SER A 232 4.63 0.30 -11.68
CA SER A 232 6.01 0.33 -11.17
C SER A 232 6.80 -0.96 -11.47
N SER A 233 6.16 -2.14 -11.44
CA SER A 233 6.84 -3.41 -11.75
C SER A 233 7.28 -3.48 -13.21
N GLU A 234 6.44 -3.03 -14.14
CA GLU A 234 6.78 -2.94 -15.56
C GLU A 234 7.85 -1.86 -15.78
N GLY A 235 7.71 -0.70 -15.14
CA GLY A 235 8.73 0.35 -15.20
C GLY A 235 10.10 -0.13 -14.73
N MET A 236 10.18 -0.86 -13.61
CA MET A 236 11.43 -1.46 -13.11
C MET A 236 12.03 -2.46 -14.12
N ARG A 237 11.19 -3.30 -14.74
CA ARG A 237 11.64 -4.26 -15.75
C ARG A 237 12.22 -3.54 -16.98
N ARG A 238 11.51 -2.54 -17.49
CA ARG A 238 11.92 -1.77 -18.65
C ARG A 238 13.23 -1.02 -18.41
N THR A 239 13.37 -0.33 -17.28
CA THR A 239 14.61 0.38 -16.92
C THR A 239 15.80 -0.58 -16.78
N ALA A 240 15.60 -1.75 -16.17
CA ALA A 240 16.64 -2.75 -16.01
C ALA A 240 17.15 -3.30 -17.37
N GLN A 241 16.28 -3.31 -18.40
CA GLN A 241 16.61 -3.84 -19.71
C GLN A 241 17.20 -2.79 -20.67
N SER A 242 16.85 -1.50 -20.51
CA SER A 242 17.13 -0.51 -21.55
C SER A 242 17.74 0.80 -21.06
N SER A 243 17.67 1.13 -19.76
CA SER A 243 18.22 2.40 -19.30
C SER A 243 19.74 2.35 -19.19
N PRO A 244 20.47 3.28 -19.84
CA PRO A 244 21.94 3.34 -19.76
C PRO A 244 22.43 3.71 -18.35
N PHE A 245 21.55 4.20 -17.46
CA PHE A 245 21.90 4.62 -16.10
C PHE A 245 21.74 3.53 -15.05
N GLN A 246 21.33 2.31 -15.44
CA GLN A 246 21.04 1.22 -14.49
C GLN A 246 22.25 0.86 -13.62
N ALA A 247 23.44 0.76 -14.21
CA ALA A 247 24.66 0.42 -13.46
C ALA A 247 25.03 1.50 -12.42
N SER A 248 24.98 2.77 -12.84
CA SER A 248 25.26 3.91 -11.93
C SER A 248 24.24 4.05 -10.82
N TRP A 249 22.94 3.77 -11.13
CA TRP A 249 21.89 3.70 -10.14
C TRP A 249 22.22 2.72 -9.02
N ILE A 250 22.58 1.49 -9.37
CA ILE A 250 22.90 0.43 -8.40
C ILE A 250 24.16 0.79 -7.60
N ALA A 251 25.21 1.24 -8.27
CA ALA A 251 26.51 1.51 -7.65
C ALA A 251 26.49 2.66 -6.63
N THR A 252 25.55 3.60 -6.75
CA THR A 252 25.51 4.79 -5.86
C THR A 252 24.47 4.72 -4.77
N GLN A 253 23.64 3.69 -4.74
CA GLN A 253 22.47 3.65 -3.87
C GLN A 253 22.82 3.41 -2.39
N ASP A 254 23.83 2.60 -2.10
CA ASP A 254 24.25 2.32 -0.72
C ASP A 254 24.81 3.56 -0.02
N ALA A 255 25.48 4.45 -0.78
CA ALA A 255 25.92 5.75 -0.27
C ALA A 255 24.75 6.65 0.12
N ASP A 256 23.72 6.76 -0.76
CA ASP A 256 22.50 7.52 -0.46
C ASP A 256 21.77 6.95 0.76
N LEU A 257 21.69 5.62 0.86
CA LEU A 257 21.04 4.95 1.99
C LEU A 257 21.76 5.23 3.31
N GLY A 258 23.11 5.19 3.30
CA GLY A 258 23.93 5.52 4.44
C GLY A 258 23.79 6.99 4.88
N MET A 259 23.78 7.93 3.92
CA MET A 259 23.54 9.36 4.20
C MET A 259 22.16 9.60 4.80
N ALA A 260 21.11 9.00 4.22
CA ALA A 260 19.74 9.18 4.72
C ALA A 260 19.54 8.55 6.11
N ARG A 261 20.13 7.37 6.35
CA ARG A 261 20.12 6.72 7.68
C ARG A 261 20.75 7.63 8.73
N ASN A 262 21.93 8.16 8.45
CA ASN A 262 22.61 9.09 9.35
C ASN A 262 21.77 10.34 9.60
N ALA A 263 21.24 10.98 8.55
CA ALA A 263 20.41 12.17 8.65
C ALA A 263 19.18 11.94 9.54
N ILE A 264 18.54 10.77 9.45
CA ILE A 264 17.40 10.42 10.30
C ILE A 264 17.84 10.23 11.76
N LEU A 265 18.89 9.49 12.01
CA LEU A 265 19.35 9.21 13.38
C LEU A 265 19.84 10.47 14.10
N THR A 266 20.43 11.42 13.35
CA THR A 266 20.86 12.72 13.88
C THR A 266 19.80 13.82 13.77
N ARG A 267 18.64 13.55 13.13
CA ARG A 267 17.57 14.50 12.83
C ARG A 267 18.04 15.71 12.02
N ASP A 268 18.98 15.50 11.11
CA ASP A 268 19.49 16.52 10.20
C ASP A 268 18.55 16.68 9.01
N PHE A 269 17.71 17.71 9.07
CA PHE A 269 16.70 17.99 8.03
C PHE A 269 17.34 18.31 6.68
N GLU A 270 18.42 19.10 6.67
CA GLU A 270 19.06 19.53 5.43
C GLU A 270 19.76 18.36 4.71
N ALA A 271 20.47 17.52 5.45
CA ALA A 271 21.05 16.30 4.89
C ALA A 271 19.99 15.36 4.36
N LEU A 272 18.86 15.17 5.08
CA LEU A 272 17.75 14.34 4.62
C LEU A 272 17.10 14.92 3.37
N ALA A 273 16.89 16.23 3.32
CA ALA A 273 16.32 16.91 2.16
C ALA A 273 17.18 16.73 0.91
N LEU A 274 18.50 16.94 1.04
CA LEU A 274 19.44 16.80 -0.08
C LEU A 274 19.44 15.38 -0.65
N VAL A 275 19.60 14.37 0.21
CA VAL A 275 19.66 12.97 -0.26
C VAL A 275 18.33 12.48 -0.80
N SER A 276 17.20 12.92 -0.23
CA SER A 276 15.86 12.49 -0.68
C SER A 276 15.49 13.07 -2.04
N GLU A 277 15.74 14.36 -2.28
CA GLU A 277 15.55 14.98 -3.61
C GLU A 277 16.49 14.36 -4.64
N HIS A 278 17.76 14.14 -4.27
CA HIS A 278 18.73 13.49 -5.15
C HIS A 278 18.30 12.08 -5.55
N SER A 279 17.91 11.24 -4.60
CA SER A 279 17.44 9.88 -4.87
C SER A 279 16.15 9.87 -5.71
N CYS A 280 15.23 10.82 -5.47
CA CYS A 280 14.04 11.01 -6.29
C CYS A 280 14.42 11.30 -7.75
N LEU A 281 15.25 12.30 -7.98
CA LEU A 281 15.65 12.73 -9.34
C LEU A 281 16.46 11.65 -10.05
N LYS A 282 17.35 10.92 -9.36
CA LYS A 282 18.09 9.78 -9.92
C LYS A 282 17.14 8.70 -10.45
N MET A 283 16.14 8.30 -9.64
CA MET A 283 15.17 7.28 -10.06
C MET A 283 14.39 7.73 -11.31
N HIS A 284 13.98 9.00 -11.36
CA HIS A 284 13.27 9.51 -12.52
C HIS A 284 14.15 9.68 -13.76
N ALA A 285 15.42 10.08 -13.58
CA ALA A 285 16.39 10.12 -14.69
C ALA A 285 16.60 8.72 -15.29
N LEU A 286 16.72 7.69 -14.43
CA LEU A 286 16.77 6.28 -14.85
C LEU A 286 15.52 5.88 -15.65
N ALA A 287 14.32 6.30 -15.20
CA ALA A 287 13.07 6.00 -15.85
C ALA A 287 12.91 6.75 -17.21
N LEU A 288 13.25 8.02 -17.25
CA LEU A 288 13.20 8.86 -18.45
C LEU A 288 14.09 8.33 -19.57
N ALA A 289 15.26 7.76 -19.22
CA ALA A 289 16.23 7.22 -20.16
C ALA A 289 15.98 5.75 -20.56
N ALA A 290 14.89 5.14 -20.11
CA ALA A 290 14.49 3.80 -20.57
C ALA A 290 13.97 3.84 -22.00
N GLU A 291 13.93 2.71 -22.68
CA GLU A 291 13.39 2.60 -24.03
C GLU A 291 12.20 1.60 -24.07
N PRO A 292 10.98 2.09 -24.43
CA PRO A 292 10.59 3.51 -24.54
C PRO A 292 10.66 4.22 -23.18
N GLY A 293 10.90 5.54 -23.20
CA GLY A 293 11.04 6.37 -22.00
C GLY A 293 9.80 6.35 -21.10
N LEU A 294 10.02 6.48 -19.80
CA LEU A 294 8.95 6.51 -18.80
C LEU A 294 8.86 7.90 -18.17
N LEU A 295 7.79 8.59 -18.45
CA LEU A 295 7.49 9.91 -17.87
C LEU A 295 6.32 9.79 -16.90
N TYR A 296 6.63 9.82 -15.60
CA TYR A 296 5.62 9.76 -14.54
C TYR A 296 5.09 11.14 -14.14
N TRP A 297 5.81 12.20 -14.47
CA TRP A 297 5.48 13.57 -14.11
C TRP A 297 4.55 14.21 -15.15
N ASN A 298 3.67 15.07 -14.70
CA ASN A 298 2.94 16.02 -15.52
C ASN A 298 3.47 17.46 -15.28
N GLY A 299 2.91 18.45 -15.98
CA GLY A 299 3.33 19.85 -15.82
C GLY A 299 3.18 20.36 -14.38
N ALA A 300 2.06 20.04 -13.73
CA ALA A 300 1.82 20.45 -12.34
C ALA A 300 2.82 19.80 -11.35
N THR A 301 3.27 18.56 -11.61
CA THR A 301 4.30 17.91 -10.79
C THR A 301 5.60 18.72 -10.81
N VAL A 302 6.04 19.13 -12.00
CA VAL A 302 7.28 19.91 -12.17
C VAL A 302 7.13 21.31 -11.55
N GLU A 303 5.98 21.95 -11.73
CA GLU A 303 5.71 23.26 -11.12
C GLU A 303 5.69 23.18 -9.59
N CYS A 304 5.12 22.13 -9.01
CA CYS A 304 5.22 21.85 -7.57
C CYS A 304 6.67 21.69 -7.09
N MET A 305 7.57 21.04 -7.87
CA MET A 305 8.99 20.95 -7.53
C MET A 305 9.65 22.33 -7.50
N HIS A 306 9.37 23.19 -8.48
CA HIS A 306 9.85 24.56 -8.50
C HIS A 306 9.34 25.35 -7.31
N ARG A 307 8.06 25.22 -6.96
CA ARG A 307 7.46 25.89 -5.80
C ARG A 307 8.11 25.45 -4.49
N VAL A 308 8.30 24.15 -4.26
CA VAL A 308 8.99 23.64 -3.06
C VAL A 308 10.42 24.18 -2.96
N ARG A 309 11.16 24.19 -4.07
CA ARG A 309 12.53 24.76 -4.09
C ARG A 309 12.54 26.26 -3.84
N ALA A 310 11.54 27.00 -4.28
CA ALA A 310 11.40 28.42 -3.97
C ALA A 310 11.20 28.65 -2.46
N LEU A 311 10.26 27.93 -1.85
CA LEU A 311 10.04 27.97 -0.40
C LEU A 311 11.29 27.66 0.41
N ARG A 312 12.06 26.64 -0.02
CA ARG A 312 13.31 26.28 0.64
C ARG A 312 14.37 27.38 0.54
N ARG A 313 14.49 28.08 -0.61
CA ARG A 313 15.38 29.24 -0.76
C ARG A 313 14.98 30.42 0.13
N GLU A 314 13.69 30.53 0.45
CA GLU A 314 13.14 31.51 1.41
C GLU A 314 13.36 31.08 2.88
N GLY A 315 14.08 29.98 3.13
CA GLY A 315 14.42 29.49 4.46
C GLY A 315 13.40 28.53 5.07
N MET A 316 12.38 28.09 4.32
CA MET A 316 11.40 27.15 4.82
C MET A 316 11.98 25.72 4.84
N PRO A 317 11.87 24.97 5.96
CA PRO A 317 12.32 23.60 6.02
C PRO A 317 11.34 22.67 5.29
N VAL A 318 11.54 22.52 3.98
CA VAL A 318 10.74 21.69 3.08
C VAL A 318 11.60 21.10 1.97
N PHE A 319 11.30 19.86 1.57
CA PHE A 319 11.85 19.22 0.38
C PHE A 319 10.78 18.36 -0.29
N PHE A 320 11.04 17.92 -1.52
CA PHE A 320 10.10 17.08 -2.23
C PHE A 320 10.61 15.68 -2.50
N THR A 321 9.67 14.77 -2.69
CA THR A 321 9.91 13.47 -3.32
C THR A 321 8.71 13.08 -4.19
N VAL A 322 8.95 12.32 -5.24
CA VAL A 322 7.91 11.80 -6.16
C VAL A 322 8.18 10.33 -6.41
N ASP A 323 7.15 9.50 -6.32
CA ASP A 323 7.23 8.08 -6.64
C ASP A 323 6.87 7.85 -8.13
N ALA A 324 6.71 6.60 -8.56
CA ALA A 324 6.26 6.28 -9.92
C ALA A 324 4.78 6.67 -10.13
N GLY A 325 4.56 7.95 -10.32
CA GLY A 325 3.26 8.60 -10.51
C GLY A 325 3.42 10.12 -10.42
N PRO A 326 2.37 10.92 -10.72
CA PRO A 326 2.47 12.35 -10.84
C PRO A 326 2.38 13.12 -9.51
N GLN A 327 1.99 12.46 -8.41
CA GLN A 327 1.75 13.15 -7.15
C GLN A 327 3.05 13.54 -6.46
N LEU A 328 3.23 14.83 -6.16
CA LEU A 328 4.37 15.31 -5.39
C LEU A 328 4.08 15.23 -3.89
N LYS A 329 5.07 14.81 -3.11
CA LYS A 329 5.06 14.79 -1.66
C LYS A 329 6.08 15.82 -1.16
N ALA A 330 5.60 16.89 -0.54
CA ALA A 330 6.44 17.88 0.14
C ALA A 330 6.57 17.47 1.61
N VAL A 331 7.78 17.11 2.02
CA VAL A 331 8.10 16.76 3.41
C VAL A 331 8.64 18.00 4.10
N CYS A 332 8.08 18.32 5.27
CA CYS A 332 8.41 19.54 6.00
C CYS A 332 8.26 19.37 7.52
N THR A 333 8.66 20.38 8.27
CA THR A 333 8.40 20.42 9.71
C THR A 333 6.91 20.72 10.00
N ALA A 334 6.46 20.42 11.22
CA ALA A 334 5.08 20.67 11.63
C ALA A 334 4.72 22.17 11.56
N GLN A 335 5.69 23.07 11.81
CA GLN A 335 5.49 24.51 11.74
C GLN A 335 5.31 25.02 10.30
N ALA A 336 5.95 24.38 9.33
CA ALA A 336 5.92 24.79 7.93
C ALA A 336 4.70 24.27 7.14
N VAL A 337 4.04 23.20 7.59
CA VAL A 337 3.05 22.47 6.78
C VAL A 337 1.88 23.35 6.30
N GLY A 338 1.42 24.29 7.11
CA GLY A 338 0.32 25.20 6.74
C GLY A 338 0.68 26.06 5.52
N GLN A 339 1.87 26.67 5.53
CA GLN A 339 2.37 27.49 4.42
C GLN A 339 2.69 26.66 3.18
N VAL A 340 3.31 25.47 3.36
CA VAL A 340 3.60 24.53 2.27
C VAL A 340 2.30 24.12 1.56
N LYS A 341 1.26 23.75 2.31
CA LYS A 341 -0.05 23.38 1.75
C LYS A 341 -0.69 24.54 0.98
N ALA A 342 -0.68 25.74 1.54
CA ALA A 342 -1.22 26.94 0.88
C ALA A 342 -0.50 27.18 -0.46
N ALA A 343 0.84 27.16 -0.43
CA ALA A 343 1.65 27.39 -1.62
C ALA A 343 1.47 26.33 -2.72
N LEU A 344 1.26 25.06 -2.34
CA LEU A 344 1.00 23.98 -3.30
C LEU A 344 -0.41 24.07 -3.92
N ARG A 345 -1.42 24.55 -3.18
CA ARG A 345 -2.76 24.76 -3.71
C ARG A 345 -2.83 25.85 -4.77
N GLU A 346 -1.92 26.81 -4.74
CA GLU A 346 -1.81 27.90 -5.74
C GLU A 346 -1.20 27.43 -7.07
N VAL A 347 -0.56 26.25 -7.10
CA VAL A 347 0.07 25.73 -8.32
C VAL A 347 -1.01 25.29 -9.32
N PRO A 348 -1.02 25.82 -10.54
CA PRO A 348 -1.98 25.42 -11.57
C PRO A 348 -1.91 23.91 -11.86
N GLY A 349 -3.08 23.25 -11.87
CA GLY A 349 -3.20 21.81 -12.09
C GLY A 349 -3.06 20.95 -10.84
N VAL A 350 -2.86 21.55 -9.66
CA VAL A 350 -3.05 20.87 -8.37
C VAL A 350 -4.55 20.79 -8.07
N LEU A 351 -5.07 19.60 -7.89
CA LEU A 351 -6.49 19.32 -7.66
C LEU A 351 -6.84 19.36 -6.16
N ASP A 352 -5.94 18.92 -5.31
CA ASP A 352 -6.07 18.92 -3.85
C ASP A 352 -4.69 18.76 -3.20
N VAL A 353 -4.59 19.09 -1.91
CA VAL A 353 -3.39 18.91 -1.08
C VAL A 353 -3.77 18.20 0.22
N LEU A 354 -3.43 16.90 0.30
CA LEU A 354 -3.61 16.11 1.51
C LEU A 354 -2.50 16.41 2.52
N ASP A 355 -2.81 16.25 3.80
CA ASP A 355 -1.88 16.45 4.91
C ASP A 355 -1.76 15.18 5.74
N SER A 356 -0.54 14.75 6.01
CA SER A 356 -0.25 13.56 6.83
C SER A 356 0.92 13.81 7.77
N GLY A 357 0.83 13.26 8.96
CA GLY A 357 1.97 13.01 9.83
C GLY A 357 2.61 11.66 9.54
N LEU A 358 3.39 11.16 10.50
CA LEU A 358 4.01 9.85 10.44
C LEU A 358 3.20 8.83 11.24
N GLY A 359 2.93 7.66 10.64
CA GLY A 359 2.07 6.62 11.17
C GLY A 359 2.79 5.47 11.86
N ALA A 360 2.01 4.64 12.55
CA ALA A 360 2.51 3.57 13.42
C ALA A 360 2.76 2.22 12.71
N GLY A 361 2.45 2.10 11.41
CA GLY A 361 2.57 0.84 10.68
C GLY A 361 1.30 -0.02 10.72
N VAL A 362 1.43 -1.32 10.41
CA VAL A 362 0.29 -2.23 10.39
C VAL A 362 -0.17 -2.55 11.82
N ARG A 363 -1.48 -2.67 12.00
CA ARG A 363 -2.09 -3.18 13.24
C ARG A 363 -3.29 -4.05 12.95
N SER A 364 -3.54 -5.03 13.80
CA SER A 364 -4.81 -5.73 13.82
C SER A 364 -5.91 -4.77 14.27
N ILE A 365 -7.10 -4.91 13.70
CA ILE A 365 -8.31 -4.16 14.06
C ILE A 365 -9.43 -5.11 14.43
N SER A 366 -10.40 -4.62 15.24
CA SER A 366 -11.62 -5.36 15.52
C SER A 366 -12.63 -5.22 14.36
N PHE A 367 -13.68 -6.03 14.39
CA PHE A 367 -14.78 -5.92 13.44
C PHE A 367 -15.52 -4.57 13.57
N GLU A 368 -15.62 -4.05 14.78
CA GLU A 368 -16.24 -2.74 15.06
C GLU A 368 -15.46 -1.59 14.44
N GLU A 369 -14.10 -1.62 14.55
CA GLU A 369 -13.22 -0.64 13.92
C GLU A 369 -13.24 -0.70 12.38
N LEU A 370 -13.56 -1.86 11.81
CA LEU A 370 -13.67 -2.02 10.35
C LEU A 370 -14.88 -1.24 9.80
N SER A 371 -15.97 -1.20 10.57
CA SER A 371 -17.26 -0.58 10.20
C SER A 371 -17.31 0.93 10.49
N ALA A 372 -16.34 1.45 11.23
CA ALA A 372 -16.21 2.87 11.58
C ALA A 372 -15.36 3.63 10.54
#